data_29fd54fc8044458908b82314d45a7dc2
#
_entry.id   29fd54fc8044458908b82314d45a7dc2
#
_cell.length_a   1.000
_cell.length_b   1.000
_cell.length_c   1.000
_cell.angle_alpha   90.00
_cell.angle_beta   90.00
_cell.angle_gamma   90.00
#
_symmetry.space_group_name_H-M   'P 1'
#
loop_
_entity.id
_entity.type
_entity.pdbx_description
1 polymer ?
#
loop_
_entity_poly.entity_id
_entity_poly.type
_entity_poly.pdbx_seq_one_letter_code
_entity_poly.pdbx_strand_id
1 'polypeptide(L)'
;GFPAERIVFFEPHADEELMQAVRPDAIITKESGESGYFREKIEAARRMGIRIYAVVRPSLPPSFIPVGGPVGLRRAVERLVPGFFSLRSGFTTGTTATAAVVAAMHRLMGLGSLAEAPVELPSGEIVSLPIAEIREEEDAVVSAVLKDAGDDPDVTNGMAVCATIRLNPEHEEVRFLQGEGVGVVTLPGLGLEVGGPAINLVPRRMMTAEVRRLYAQGGVDITISVPEGREAATQTFNPRLGIRDGISIIGTSGVVKPFSAEAFVGAIRKQVGIATALGANHIVLNSGAKSERYVKGAYPALIPQAFVQYGNFVGESL
;
A
#
# COMPACT_ATOMS: atom_id res chain seq x y z
N GLY A 1 17.74 42.14 18.25
CA GLY A 1 16.87 41.14 18.88
C GLY A 1 15.59 41.77 19.41
N PHE A 2 14.57 40.99 19.61
CA PHE A 2 13.33 41.47 20.21
C PHE A 2 13.57 41.71 21.72
N PRO A 3 12.96 42.75 22.32
CA PRO A 3 12.99 42.95 23.76
C PRO A 3 12.44 41.71 24.49
N ALA A 4 13.07 41.34 25.60
CA ALA A 4 12.73 40.10 26.35
C ALA A 4 11.24 40.08 26.82
N GLU A 5 10.72 41.27 27.20
CA GLU A 5 9.31 41.45 27.59
C GLU A 5 8.30 41.20 26.48
N ARG A 6 8.74 41.10 25.24
CA ARG A 6 7.90 40.74 24.03
C ARG A 6 8.05 39.31 23.58
N ILE A 7 8.76 38.49 24.36
CA ILE A 7 8.95 37.07 24.07
C ILE A 7 8.06 36.27 24.98
N VAL A 8 7.13 35.53 24.40
CA VAL A 8 6.26 34.60 25.14
C VAL A 8 6.69 33.17 24.80
N PHE A 9 7.02 32.40 25.79
CA PHE A 9 7.28 30.97 25.66
C PHE A 9 5.96 30.20 25.85
N PHE A 10 5.68 29.24 25.01
CA PHE A 10 4.50 28.39 25.08
C PHE A 10 4.85 26.96 24.75
N GLU A 11 4.02 26.03 25.18
CA GLU A 11 4.22 24.63 24.87
C GLU A 11 3.85 24.35 23.40
N PRO A 12 4.58 23.45 22.71
CA PRO A 12 4.18 22.97 21.39
C PRO A 12 2.74 22.43 21.44
N HIS A 13 1.93 22.75 20.41
CA HIS A 13 0.50 22.41 20.28
C HIS A 13 -0.50 23.28 21.07
N ALA A 14 -0.05 24.21 21.90
CA ALA A 14 -0.91 25.17 22.61
C ALA A 14 -1.21 26.45 21.77
N ASP A 15 -1.23 26.34 20.44
CA ASP A 15 -1.38 27.49 19.53
C ASP A 15 -2.69 28.26 19.78
N GLU A 16 -3.80 27.57 20.05
CA GLU A 16 -5.10 28.20 20.31
C GLU A 16 -5.12 28.94 21.65
N GLU A 17 -4.58 28.34 22.70
CA GLU A 17 -4.45 28.94 24.03
C GLU A 17 -3.55 30.19 23.99
N LEU A 18 -2.43 30.10 23.27
CA LEU A 18 -1.54 31.23 23.04
C LEU A 18 -2.25 32.38 22.33
N MET A 19 -2.98 32.10 21.25
CA MET A 19 -3.73 33.09 20.49
C MET A 19 -4.84 33.72 21.30
N GLN A 20 -5.51 32.96 22.17
CA GLN A 20 -6.51 33.48 23.10
C GLN A 20 -5.88 34.43 24.15
N ALA A 21 -4.71 34.09 24.68
CA ALA A 21 -4.02 34.87 25.66
C ALA A 21 -3.43 36.17 25.09
N VAL A 22 -2.82 36.10 23.90
CA VAL A 22 -2.13 37.23 23.27
C VAL A 22 -3.09 38.11 22.45
N ARG A 23 -4.16 37.54 21.89
CA ARG A 23 -5.15 38.20 21.02
C ARG A 23 -4.51 39.00 19.89
N PRO A 24 -3.69 38.38 19.04
CA PRO A 24 -3.01 39.12 17.98
C PRO A 24 -3.97 39.47 16.85
N ASP A 25 -3.78 40.62 16.20
CA ASP A 25 -4.51 41.02 14.98
C ASP A 25 -4.12 40.16 13.77
N ALA A 26 -2.89 39.69 13.77
CA ALA A 26 -2.35 38.81 12.73
C ALA A 26 -1.19 37.98 13.26
N ILE A 27 -0.95 36.82 12.64
CA ILE A 27 0.24 36.01 12.86
C ILE A 27 1.07 35.89 11.60
N ILE A 28 2.38 35.84 11.77
CA ILE A 28 3.33 35.55 10.69
C ILE A 28 3.97 34.20 11.02
N THR A 29 3.87 33.26 10.11
CA THR A 29 4.45 31.92 10.27
C THR A 29 5.18 31.47 9.01
N LYS A 30 6.08 30.49 9.13
CA LYS A 30 6.68 29.85 7.97
C LYS A 30 5.78 28.70 7.53
N GLU A 31 5.73 28.44 6.23
CA GLU A 31 5.22 27.18 5.69
C GLU A 31 6.19 26.06 6.11
N SER A 32 5.97 25.54 7.32
CA SER A 32 6.68 24.40 7.88
C SER A 32 5.87 23.14 7.64
N GLY A 33 6.53 22.01 7.39
CA GLY A 33 5.84 20.71 7.28
C GLY A 33 5.22 20.28 8.61
N GLU A 34 4.82 19.01 8.70
CA GLU A 34 4.19 18.42 9.90
C GLU A 34 4.98 18.66 11.18
N SER A 35 6.33 18.57 11.12
CA SER A 35 7.20 18.85 12.27
C SER A 35 7.12 20.28 12.83
N GLY A 36 6.55 21.21 12.05
CA GLY A 36 6.39 22.60 12.47
C GLY A 36 4.95 22.98 12.78
N TYR A 37 4.04 22.01 12.77
CA TYR A 37 2.61 22.18 13.09
C TYR A 37 1.94 23.33 12.33
N PHE A 38 2.30 23.48 11.05
CA PHE A 38 1.81 24.59 10.23
C PHE A 38 0.30 24.52 10.03
N ARG A 39 -0.22 23.33 9.80
CA ARG A 39 -1.66 23.10 9.58
C ARG A 39 -2.47 23.45 10.82
N GLU A 40 -2.04 23.00 11.97
CA GLU A 40 -2.67 23.24 13.27
C GLU A 40 -2.74 24.74 13.56
N LYS A 41 -1.65 25.48 13.32
CA LYS A 41 -1.60 26.94 13.46
C LYS A 41 -2.60 27.65 12.56
N ILE A 42 -2.70 27.22 11.28
CA ILE A 42 -3.66 27.79 10.33
C ILE A 42 -5.09 27.53 10.79
N GLU A 43 -5.40 26.32 11.23
CA GLU A 43 -6.74 25.94 11.68
C GLU A 43 -7.15 26.71 12.97
N ALA A 44 -6.24 26.83 13.94
CA ALA A 44 -6.46 27.60 15.15
C ALA A 44 -6.75 29.08 14.83
N ALA A 45 -5.91 29.70 14.03
CA ALA A 45 -6.08 31.11 13.64
C ALA A 45 -7.37 31.35 12.83
N ARG A 46 -7.77 30.41 11.96
CA ARG A 46 -9.05 30.48 11.22
C ARG A 46 -10.26 30.44 12.16
N ARG A 47 -10.26 29.53 13.15
CA ARG A 47 -11.35 29.44 14.14
C ARG A 47 -11.50 30.73 14.93
N MET A 48 -10.40 31.43 15.18
CA MET A 48 -10.38 32.68 15.93
C MET A 48 -10.53 33.94 15.09
N GLY A 49 -10.63 33.83 13.77
CA GLY A 49 -10.74 34.97 12.86
C GLY A 49 -9.47 35.83 12.75
N ILE A 50 -8.30 35.27 13.11
CA ILE A 50 -7.00 35.94 13.08
C ILE A 50 -6.42 35.87 11.68
N ARG A 51 -5.91 36.99 11.17
CA ARG A 51 -5.23 37.05 9.87
C ARG A 51 -3.89 36.29 9.90
N ILE A 52 -3.59 35.57 8.82
CA ILE A 52 -2.37 34.76 8.70
C ILE A 52 -1.56 35.25 7.51
N TYR A 53 -0.28 35.49 7.74
CA TYR A 53 0.74 35.73 6.73
C TYR A 53 1.71 34.56 6.76
N ALA A 54 1.68 33.70 5.73
CA ALA A 54 2.59 32.58 5.60
C ALA A 54 3.78 32.95 4.72
N VAL A 55 4.99 32.77 5.26
CA VAL A 55 6.21 32.83 4.45
C VAL A 55 6.35 31.51 3.71
N VAL A 56 6.05 31.54 2.42
CA VAL A 56 6.08 30.36 1.54
C VAL A 56 7.51 29.88 1.38
N ARG A 57 7.72 28.56 1.33
CA ARG A 57 9.03 27.98 1.00
C ARG A 57 9.41 28.36 -0.43
N PRO A 58 10.68 28.76 -0.66
CA PRO A 58 11.15 28.93 -2.01
C PRO A 58 11.07 27.61 -2.76
N SER A 59 10.74 27.66 -4.05
CA SER A 59 10.81 26.49 -4.92
C SER A 59 12.24 25.97 -4.99
N LEU A 60 12.37 24.64 -4.96
CA LEU A 60 13.68 24.02 -5.17
C LEU A 60 14.18 24.29 -6.61
N PRO A 61 15.50 24.47 -6.80
CA PRO A 61 16.07 24.54 -8.14
C PRO A 61 15.67 23.30 -8.96
N PRO A 62 15.43 23.44 -10.29
CA PRO A 62 15.02 22.30 -11.13
C PRO A 62 15.99 21.11 -11.15
N SER A 63 17.25 21.36 -10.77
CA SER A 63 18.28 20.32 -10.65
C SER A 63 18.16 19.45 -9.39
N PHE A 64 17.33 19.87 -8.42
CA PHE A 64 17.12 19.11 -7.20
C PHE A 64 16.04 18.05 -7.43
N ILE A 65 16.31 16.86 -6.94
CA ILE A 65 15.35 15.76 -6.97
C ILE A 65 14.77 15.60 -5.55
N PRO A 66 13.53 16.03 -5.32
CA PRO A 66 12.89 15.83 -4.03
C PRO A 66 12.64 14.34 -3.80
N VAL A 67 12.89 13.88 -2.58
CA VAL A 67 12.63 12.51 -2.16
C VAL A 67 11.82 12.52 -0.86
N GLY A 68 10.84 11.64 -0.76
CA GLY A 68 9.90 11.59 0.38
C GLY A 68 10.41 10.79 1.59
N GLY A 69 11.56 10.11 1.49
CA GLY A 69 12.09 9.28 2.57
C GLY A 69 13.10 8.25 2.08
N PRO A 70 13.42 7.23 2.90
CA PRO A 70 14.43 6.22 2.56
C PRO A 70 14.13 5.43 1.28
N VAL A 71 12.88 5.11 1.02
CA VAL A 71 12.48 4.39 -0.21
C VAL A 71 12.65 5.29 -1.42
N GLY A 72 12.15 6.54 -1.37
CA GLY A 72 12.31 7.52 -2.44
C GLY A 72 13.78 7.85 -2.69
N LEU A 73 14.59 7.99 -1.63
CA LEU A 73 16.03 8.17 -1.75
C LEU A 73 16.68 6.98 -2.46
N ARG A 74 16.38 5.76 -2.02
CA ARG A 74 16.91 4.54 -2.63
C ARG A 74 16.54 4.46 -4.11
N ARG A 75 15.27 4.68 -4.46
CA ARG A 75 14.79 4.68 -5.87
C ARG A 75 15.47 5.76 -6.72
N ALA A 76 15.67 6.95 -6.17
CA ALA A 76 16.41 8.01 -6.87
C ALA A 76 17.86 7.59 -7.15
N VAL A 77 18.56 6.99 -6.18
CA VAL A 77 19.92 6.48 -6.35
C VAL A 77 19.95 5.33 -7.36
N GLU A 78 19.05 4.37 -7.30
CA GLU A 78 18.95 3.26 -8.27
C GLU A 78 18.80 3.76 -9.71
N ARG A 79 18.04 4.84 -9.90
CA ARG A 79 17.84 5.47 -11.22
C ARG A 79 19.04 6.28 -11.70
N LEU A 80 19.67 7.07 -10.81
CA LEU A 80 20.72 8.01 -11.17
C LEU A 80 22.10 7.37 -11.22
N VAL A 81 22.32 6.33 -10.43
CA VAL A 81 23.58 5.60 -10.31
C VAL A 81 23.31 4.10 -10.41
N PRO A 82 22.98 3.59 -11.63
CA PRO A 82 22.74 2.16 -11.83
C PRO A 82 23.91 1.32 -11.32
N GLY A 83 23.61 0.27 -10.55
CA GLY A 83 24.63 -0.60 -9.96
C GLY A 83 25.19 -0.13 -8.60
N PHE A 84 24.76 1.02 -8.06
CA PHE A 84 25.14 1.44 -6.71
C PHE A 84 24.69 0.44 -5.64
N PHE A 85 23.46 -0.05 -5.76
CA PHE A 85 22.99 -1.20 -4.99
C PHE A 85 23.16 -2.47 -5.81
N SER A 86 23.52 -3.57 -5.16
CA SER A 86 23.67 -4.87 -5.82
C SER A 86 22.34 -5.42 -6.36
N LEU A 87 21.21 -5.04 -5.75
CA LEU A 87 19.86 -5.42 -6.15
C LEU A 87 18.92 -4.22 -6.06
N ARG A 88 18.07 -4.06 -7.07
CA ARG A 88 17.07 -3.01 -7.16
C ARG A 88 15.79 -3.41 -6.43
N SER A 89 15.25 -2.52 -5.64
CA SER A 89 13.94 -2.69 -4.98
C SER A 89 12.77 -2.44 -5.95
N GLY A 90 11.61 -2.99 -5.63
CA GLY A 90 10.37 -2.82 -6.39
C GLY A 90 9.19 -2.43 -5.52
N PHE A 91 7.99 -2.42 -6.12
CA PHE A 91 6.73 -2.18 -5.41
C PHE A 91 5.86 -3.44 -5.37
N THR A 92 5.06 -3.56 -4.32
CA THR A 92 4.14 -4.68 -4.17
C THR A 92 2.92 -4.56 -5.10
N THR A 93 2.20 -5.66 -5.36
CA THR A 93 0.92 -5.61 -6.08
C THR A 93 -0.08 -4.67 -5.41
N GLY A 94 -0.03 -4.55 -4.07
CA GLY A 94 -0.88 -3.62 -3.32
C GLY A 94 -0.57 -2.15 -3.62
N THR A 95 0.71 -1.77 -3.65
CA THR A 95 1.13 -0.40 -4.00
C THR A 95 0.79 -0.08 -5.46
N THR A 96 1.03 -1.04 -6.37
CA THR A 96 0.70 -0.90 -7.78
C THR A 96 -0.81 -0.72 -7.99
N ALA A 97 -1.64 -1.53 -7.30
CA ALA A 97 -3.10 -1.39 -7.33
C ALA A 97 -3.56 -0.04 -6.75
N THR A 98 -2.94 0.41 -5.66
CA THR A 98 -3.25 1.72 -5.07
C THR A 98 -2.94 2.86 -6.05
N ALA A 99 -1.82 2.80 -6.76
CA ALA A 99 -1.50 3.78 -7.80
C ALA A 99 -2.54 3.83 -8.92
N ALA A 100 -3.01 2.65 -9.36
CA ALA A 100 -4.09 2.56 -10.35
C ALA A 100 -5.39 3.17 -9.80
N VAL A 101 -5.75 2.90 -8.54
CA VAL A 101 -6.94 3.51 -7.89
C VAL A 101 -6.80 5.03 -7.82
N VAL A 102 -5.65 5.56 -7.42
CA VAL A 102 -5.39 7.01 -7.37
C VAL A 102 -5.61 7.66 -8.73
N ALA A 103 -5.03 7.08 -9.78
CA ALA A 103 -5.14 7.62 -11.14
C ALA A 103 -6.59 7.59 -11.66
N ALA A 104 -7.31 6.48 -11.44
CA ALA A 104 -8.71 6.35 -11.84
C ALA A 104 -9.61 7.32 -11.05
N MET A 105 -9.44 7.43 -9.73
CA MET A 105 -10.18 8.38 -8.88
C MET A 105 -9.93 9.82 -9.29
N HIS A 106 -8.68 10.19 -9.54
CA HIS A 106 -8.32 11.55 -9.97
C HIS A 106 -9.03 11.92 -11.27
N ARG A 107 -9.08 11.00 -12.24
CA ARG A 107 -9.80 11.19 -13.49
C ARG A 107 -11.31 11.26 -13.28
N LEU A 108 -11.86 10.35 -12.47
CA LEU A 108 -13.29 10.27 -12.15
C LEU A 108 -13.82 11.56 -11.48
N MET A 109 -12.98 12.17 -10.63
CA MET A 109 -13.30 13.44 -9.97
C MET A 109 -13.09 14.66 -10.87
N GLY A 110 -12.75 14.51 -12.14
CA GLY A 110 -12.56 15.61 -13.08
C GLY A 110 -11.28 16.42 -12.86
N LEU A 111 -10.32 15.89 -12.10
CA LEU A 111 -9.06 16.56 -11.79
C LEU A 111 -7.99 16.38 -12.89
N GLY A 112 -8.33 15.74 -14.00
CA GLY A 112 -7.45 15.46 -15.13
C GLY A 112 -6.77 14.11 -15.03
N SER A 113 -5.86 13.83 -15.97
CA SER A 113 -5.09 12.58 -16.00
C SER A 113 -3.71 12.76 -15.40
N LEU A 114 -3.26 11.79 -14.62
CA LEU A 114 -1.94 11.76 -14.01
C LEU A 114 -0.97 10.98 -14.91
N ALA A 115 0.24 11.48 -15.10
CA ALA A 115 1.34 10.71 -15.69
C ALA A 115 1.96 9.76 -14.66
N GLU A 116 2.00 10.18 -13.40
CA GLU A 116 2.44 9.38 -12.25
C GLU A 116 1.46 9.56 -11.09
N ALA A 117 1.11 8.49 -10.40
CA ALA A 117 0.24 8.53 -9.23
C ALA A 117 1.07 8.56 -7.93
N PRO A 118 0.87 9.54 -7.06
CA PRO A 118 1.43 9.54 -5.73
C PRO A 118 0.69 8.50 -4.85
N VAL A 119 1.43 7.68 -4.12
CA VAL A 119 0.91 6.66 -3.20
C VAL A 119 1.59 6.81 -1.87
N GLU A 120 0.80 6.92 -0.81
CA GLU A 120 1.30 6.85 0.56
C GLU A 120 1.50 5.38 0.95
N LEU A 121 2.75 5.02 1.26
CA LEU A 121 3.11 3.69 1.76
C LEU A 121 2.67 3.52 3.22
N PRO A 122 2.59 2.28 3.73
CA PRO A 122 2.31 2.03 5.15
C PRO A 122 3.29 2.68 6.13
N SER A 123 4.47 3.06 5.66
CA SER A 123 5.46 3.82 6.42
C SER A 123 5.15 5.33 6.53
N GLY A 124 4.13 5.83 5.82
CA GLY A 124 3.84 7.27 5.67
C GLY A 124 4.68 7.95 4.57
N GLU A 125 5.57 7.23 3.91
CA GLU A 125 6.37 7.76 2.81
C GLU A 125 5.56 7.80 1.52
N ILE A 126 5.64 8.91 0.76
CA ILE A 126 4.95 9.06 -0.52
C ILE A 126 5.92 8.70 -1.65
N VAL A 127 5.48 7.79 -2.51
CA VAL A 127 6.18 7.36 -3.72
C VAL A 127 5.31 7.63 -4.94
N SER A 128 5.91 7.81 -6.11
CA SER A 128 5.17 7.99 -7.37
C SER A 128 5.39 6.81 -8.31
N LEU A 129 4.32 6.29 -8.89
CA LEU A 129 4.36 5.21 -9.87
C LEU A 129 3.84 5.72 -11.22
N PRO A 130 4.54 5.42 -12.33
CA PRO A 130 4.08 5.80 -13.66
C PRO A 130 2.79 5.07 -14.03
N ILE A 131 1.86 5.80 -14.64
CA ILE A 131 0.59 5.28 -15.13
C ILE A 131 0.77 4.81 -16.57
N ALA A 132 0.38 3.58 -16.84
CA ALA A 132 0.46 2.99 -18.18
C ALA A 132 -0.74 3.37 -19.05
N GLU A 133 -1.94 3.39 -18.46
CA GLU A 133 -3.18 3.67 -19.18
C GLU A 133 -4.22 4.27 -18.26
N ILE A 134 -5.04 5.19 -18.79
CA ILE A 134 -6.30 5.65 -18.20
C ILE A 134 -7.33 5.72 -19.33
N ARG A 135 -8.47 5.06 -19.14
CA ARG A 135 -9.62 5.18 -20.06
C ARG A 135 -10.92 5.37 -19.30
N GLU A 136 -11.84 6.07 -19.92
CA GLU A 136 -13.20 6.24 -19.42
C GLU A 136 -14.12 5.18 -20.03
N GLU A 137 -15.02 4.67 -19.23
CA GLU A 137 -16.15 3.86 -19.61
C GLU A 137 -17.43 4.64 -19.26
N GLU A 138 -18.61 4.18 -19.66
CA GLU A 138 -19.87 4.90 -19.49
C GLU A 138 -20.12 5.36 -18.04
N ASP A 139 -19.86 4.50 -17.07
CA ASP A 139 -20.11 4.72 -15.65
C ASP A 139 -18.88 4.50 -14.77
N ALA A 140 -17.70 4.36 -15.36
CA ALA A 140 -16.47 3.98 -14.68
C ALA A 140 -15.22 4.62 -15.28
N VAL A 141 -14.15 4.62 -14.52
CA VAL A 141 -12.81 4.90 -15.02
C VAL A 141 -11.92 3.69 -14.76
N VAL A 142 -11.18 3.29 -15.78
CA VAL A 142 -10.18 2.22 -15.71
C VAL A 142 -8.79 2.82 -15.80
N SER A 143 -7.90 2.40 -14.93
CA SER A 143 -6.50 2.76 -14.97
C SER A 143 -5.63 1.52 -14.82
N ALA A 144 -4.46 1.52 -15.46
CA ALA A 144 -3.49 0.44 -15.40
C ALA A 144 -2.09 0.97 -15.02
N VAL A 145 -1.41 0.21 -14.17
CA VAL A 145 -0.02 0.44 -13.75
C VAL A 145 0.76 -0.83 -13.94
N LEU A 146 1.92 -0.76 -14.61
CA LEU A 146 2.80 -1.90 -14.75
C LEU A 146 3.55 -2.15 -13.45
N LYS A 147 3.47 -3.38 -12.96
CA LYS A 147 4.17 -3.76 -11.73
C LYS A 147 5.67 -3.83 -11.95
N ASP A 148 6.42 -3.08 -11.17
CA ASP A 148 7.87 -3.14 -11.08
C ASP A 148 8.26 -3.82 -9.76
N ALA A 149 8.70 -5.07 -9.83
CA ALA A 149 9.16 -5.84 -8.67
C ALA A 149 10.65 -5.62 -8.36
N GLY A 150 11.34 -4.76 -9.11
CA GLY A 150 12.79 -4.65 -9.02
C GLY A 150 13.48 -5.90 -9.54
N ASP A 151 14.50 -6.34 -8.83
CA ASP A 151 15.27 -7.55 -9.17
C ASP A 151 14.75 -8.79 -8.41
N ASP A 152 13.57 -8.70 -7.79
CA ASP A 152 12.92 -9.85 -7.16
C ASP A 152 12.37 -10.80 -8.24
N PRO A 153 12.52 -12.12 -8.10
CA PRO A 153 11.96 -13.10 -9.04
C PRO A 153 10.43 -13.25 -8.86
N ASP A 154 9.72 -12.14 -8.75
CA ASP A 154 8.29 -12.08 -8.61
C ASP A 154 7.61 -12.36 -9.95
N VAL A 155 6.77 -13.39 -9.99
CA VAL A 155 6.05 -13.81 -11.21
C VAL A 155 5.12 -12.73 -11.76
N THR A 156 4.74 -11.75 -10.94
CA THR A 156 3.86 -10.64 -11.34
C THR A 156 4.64 -9.43 -11.88
N ASN A 157 5.98 -9.51 -11.97
CA ASN A 157 6.79 -8.42 -12.51
C ASN A 157 6.43 -8.12 -13.97
N GLY A 158 6.22 -6.84 -14.28
CA GLY A 158 5.84 -6.38 -15.62
C GLY A 158 4.35 -6.52 -15.96
N MET A 159 3.57 -7.21 -15.14
CA MET A 159 2.11 -7.34 -15.39
C MET A 159 1.37 -6.03 -15.16
N ALA A 160 0.32 -5.82 -15.94
CA ALA A 160 -0.61 -4.72 -15.73
C ALA A 160 -1.53 -5.01 -14.54
N VAL A 161 -1.50 -4.14 -13.54
CA VAL A 161 -2.47 -4.11 -12.45
C VAL A 161 -3.47 -3.01 -12.75
N CYS A 162 -4.71 -3.40 -12.99
CA CYS A 162 -5.79 -2.50 -13.40
C CYS A 162 -6.73 -2.24 -12.21
N ALA A 163 -7.23 -1.01 -12.12
CA ALA A 163 -8.32 -0.62 -11.23
C ALA A 163 -9.46 -0.03 -12.05
N THR A 164 -10.66 -0.59 -11.90
CA THR A 164 -11.91 -0.02 -12.41
C THR A 164 -12.66 0.58 -11.23
N ILE A 165 -12.98 1.87 -11.30
CA ILE A 165 -13.66 2.60 -10.24
C ILE A 165 -15.02 3.07 -10.72
N ARG A 166 -16.05 2.79 -9.90
CA ARG A 166 -17.41 3.31 -10.06
C ARG A 166 -17.89 3.98 -8.79
N LEU A 167 -18.59 5.11 -8.94
CA LEU A 167 -19.38 5.66 -7.85
C LEU A 167 -20.68 4.85 -7.76
N ASN A 168 -21.06 4.45 -6.55
CA ASN A 168 -22.25 3.65 -6.34
C ASN A 168 -23.12 4.30 -5.25
N PRO A 169 -24.27 4.93 -5.60
CA PRO A 169 -25.13 5.60 -4.64
C PRO A 169 -25.94 4.65 -3.74
N GLU A 170 -25.89 3.34 -3.98
CA GLU A 170 -26.65 2.34 -3.21
C GLU A 170 -26.04 2.04 -1.84
N HIS A 171 -24.81 2.53 -1.58
CA HIS A 171 -24.10 2.34 -0.31
C HIS A 171 -23.14 3.49 -0.01
N GLU A 172 -22.58 3.51 1.20
CA GLU A 172 -21.63 4.54 1.66
C GLU A 172 -20.19 4.00 1.80
N GLU A 173 -19.96 2.75 1.47
CA GLU A 173 -18.70 2.06 1.69
C GLU A 173 -17.75 2.15 0.49
N VAL A 174 -16.49 1.80 0.71
CA VAL A 174 -15.56 1.43 -0.35
C VAL A 174 -15.57 -0.09 -0.44
N ARG A 175 -16.13 -0.63 -1.51
CA ARG A 175 -16.23 -2.07 -1.75
C ARG A 175 -15.16 -2.54 -2.72
N PHE A 176 -14.64 -3.73 -2.44
CA PHE A 176 -13.63 -4.36 -3.29
C PHE A 176 -14.23 -5.55 -4.01
N LEU A 177 -14.25 -5.49 -5.32
CA LEU A 177 -14.79 -6.51 -6.20
C LEU A 177 -13.65 -7.29 -6.85
N GLN A 178 -13.94 -8.56 -7.17
CA GLN A 178 -13.04 -9.40 -7.91
C GLN A 178 -13.04 -9.02 -9.38
N GLY A 179 -11.86 -8.72 -9.92
CA GLY A 179 -11.63 -8.61 -11.34
C GLY A 179 -10.90 -9.83 -11.91
N GLU A 180 -10.68 -9.81 -13.21
CA GLU A 180 -9.96 -10.85 -13.92
C GLU A 180 -8.55 -11.07 -13.33
N GLY A 181 -8.16 -12.33 -13.13
CA GLY A 181 -6.84 -12.73 -12.65
C GLY A 181 -6.54 -12.39 -11.20
N VAL A 182 -7.46 -11.76 -10.45
CA VAL A 182 -7.39 -11.67 -8.99
C VAL A 182 -8.09 -12.88 -8.39
N GLY A 183 -7.42 -13.57 -7.47
CA GLY A 183 -7.90 -14.81 -6.91
C GLY A 183 -9.07 -14.63 -5.94
N VAL A 184 -9.82 -15.73 -5.73
CA VAL A 184 -10.88 -15.86 -4.72
C VAL A 184 -10.35 -16.64 -3.53
N VAL A 185 -10.65 -16.14 -2.33
CA VAL A 185 -10.35 -16.84 -1.08
C VAL A 185 -11.34 -17.99 -0.88
N THR A 186 -10.86 -19.23 -0.79
CA THR A 186 -11.70 -20.42 -0.62
C THR A 186 -11.50 -21.11 0.74
N LEU A 187 -10.50 -20.70 1.51
CA LEU A 187 -10.19 -21.27 2.81
C LEU A 187 -10.10 -20.18 3.89
N PRO A 188 -10.50 -20.45 5.13
CA PRO A 188 -10.31 -19.55 6.26
C PRO A 188 -8.83 -19.47 6.67
N GLY A 189 -8.49 -18.47 7.52
CA GLY A 189 -7.14 -18.35 8.11
C GLY A 189 -6.24 -17.27 7.46
N LEU A 190 -6.69 -16.62 6.38
CA LEU A 190 -5.99 -15.51 5.75
C LEU A 190 -6.36 -14.13 6.33
N GLY A 191 -7.35 -14.08 7.25
CA GLY A 191 -7.94 -12.81 7.71
C GLY A 191 -8.75 -12.10 6.64
N LEU A 192 -9.17 -12.82 5.61
CA LEU A 192 -10.02 -12.36 4.51
C LEU A 192 -11.31 -13.17 4.48
N GLU A 193 -12.37 -12.58 3.96
CA GLU A 193 -13.66 -13.23 3.78
C GLU A 193 -13.58 -14.37 2.76
N VAL A 194 -14.10 -15.55 3.11
CA VAL A 194 -14.21 -16.68 2.18
C VAL A 194 -15.26 -16.34 1.13
N GLY A 195 -14.92 -16.55 -0.13
CA GLY A 195 -15.71 -16.13 -1.29
C GLY A 195 -15.37 -14.74 -1.80
N GLY A 196 -14.63 -13.93 -1.04
CA GLY A 196 -14.21 -12.59 -1.44
C GLY A 196 -12.90 -12.57 -2.24
N PRO A 197 -12.57 -11.42 -2.85
CA PRO A 197 -11.34 -11.24 -3.61
C PRO A 197 -10.10 -11.29 -2.71
N ALA A 198 -9.05 -11.92 -3.19
CA ALA A 198 -7.77 -12.07 -2.50
C ALA A 198 -6.98 -10.74 -2.46
N ILE A 199 -7.59 -9.72 -1.90
CA ILE A 199 -7.01 -8.39 -1.66
C ILE A 199 -6.78 -8.24 -0.17
N ASN A 200 -5.52 -8.18 0.26
CA ASN A 200 -5.16 -8.14 1.67
C ASN A 200 -5.55 -6.82 2.35
N LEU A 201 -5.64 -6.85 3.69
CA LEU A 201 -6.12 -5.70 4.49
C LEU A 201 -5.29 -4.44 4.34
N VAL A 202 -3.96 -4.56 4.21
CA VAL A 202 -3.08 -3.38 4.03
C VAL A 202 -3.36 -2.69 2.69
N PRO A 203 -3.32 -3.37 1.53
CA PRO A 203 -3.75 -2.80 0.26
C PRO A 203 -5.16 -2.19 0.30
N ARG A 204 -6.14 -2.87 0.92
CA ARG A 204 -7.50 -2.33 1.06
C ARG A 204 -7.49 -1.00 1.82
N ARG A 205 -6.75 -0.91 2.94
CA ARG A 205 -6.62 0.34 3.71
C ARG A 205 -5.95 1.46 2.91
N MET A 206 -4.88 1.14 2.16
CA MET A 206 -4.19 2.11 1.30
C MET A 206 -5.16 2.68 0.25
N MET A 207 -5.82 1.81 -0.51
CA MET A 207 -6.78 2.22 -1.54
C MET A 207 -7.96 3.01 -0.95
N THR A 208 -8.51 2.55 0.18
CA THR A 208 -9.61 3.26 0.86
C THR A 208 -9.19 4.65 1.32
N ALA A 209 -7.99 4.81 1.87
CA ALA A 209 -7.48 6.11 2.30
C ALA A 209 -7.36 7.08 1.13
N GLU A 210 -6.83 6.62 -0.01
CA GLU A 210 -6.70 7.45 -1.21
C GLU A 210 -8.07 7.84 -1.80
N VAL A 211 -9.02 6.89 -1.85
CA VAL A 211 -10.39 7.18 -2.28
C VAL A 211 -11.01 8.25 -1.37
N ARG A 212 -10.94 8.07 -0.05
CA ARG A 212 -11.56 8.99 0.92
C ARG A 212 -10.90 10.37 0.97
N ARG A 213 -9.66 10.48 0.54
CA ARG A 213 -8.98 11.78 0.36
C ARG A 213 -9.61 12.61 -0.77
N LEU A 214 -10.06 11.97 -1.85
CA LEU A 214 -10.67 12.62 -3.02
C LEU A 214 -12.20 12.65 -2.96
N TYR A 215 -12.81 11.63 -2.34
CA TYR A 215 -14.26 11.45 -2.23
C TYR A 215 -14.61 11.03 -0.80
N ALA A 216 -14.83 12.03 0.06
CA ALA A 216 -14.94 11.85 1.50
C ALA A 216 -16.14 11.00 1.93
N GLN A 217 -17.26 11.06 1.21
CA GLN A 217 -18.50 10.34 1.52
C GLN A 217 -19.13 9.77 0.23
N GLY A 218 -19.91 8.71 0.39
CA GLY A 218 -20.58 7.99 -0.68
C GLY A 218 -19.90 6.69 -1.06
N GLY A 219 -20.64 5.83 -1.74
CA GLY A 219 -20.21 4.49 -2.15
C GLY A 219 -19.26 4.51 -3.33
N VAL A 220 -18.24 3.67 -3.25
CA VAL A 220 -17.26 3.47 -4.33
C VAL A 220 -17.01 1.98 -4.49
N ASP A 221 -17.21 1.46 -5.68
CA ASP A 221 -16.85 0.10 -6.06
C ASP A 221 -15.48 0.10 -6.77
N ILE A 222 -14.55 -0.68 -6.23
CA ILE A 222 -13.20 -0.88 -6.74
C ILE A 222 -13.07 -2.30 -7.24
N THR A 223 -12.91 -2.49 -8.54
CA THR A 223 -12.57 -3.78 -9.14
C THR A 223 -11.08 -3.79 -9.49
N ILE A 224 -10.32 -4.71 -8.90
CA ILE A 224 -8.90 -4.90 -9.25
C ILE A 224 -8.76 -6.09 -10.18
N SER A 225 -8.05 -5.90 -11.29
CA SER A 225 -7.80 -6.94 -12.30
C SER A 225 -6.30 -7.03 -12.60
N VAL A 226 -5.84 -8.24 -12.89
CA VAL A 226 -4.50 -8.54 -13.41
C VAL A 226 -4.67 -9.60 -14.49
N PRO A 227 -4.83 -9.23 -15.76
CA PRO A 227 -5.26 -10.17 -16.82
C PRO A 227 -4.46 -11.48 -16.86
N GLU A 228 -3.13 -11.43 -16.74
CA GLU A 228 -2.27 -12.62 -16.71
C GLU A 228 -2.22 -13.31 -15.34
N GLY A 229 -2.93 -12.80 -14.35
CA GLY A 229 -2.85 -13.24 -12.95
C GLY A 229 -3.30 -14.68 -12.71
N ARG A 230 -4.20 -15.23 -13.53
CA ARG A 230 -4.64 -16.62 -13.43
C ARG A 230 -3.50 -17.60 -13.74
N GLU A 231 -2.74 -17.33 -14.79
CA GLU A 231 -1.59 -18.14 -15.17
C GLU A 231 -0.45 -17.98 -14.15
N ALA A 232 -0.12 -16.74 -13.77
CA ALA A 232 0.90 -16.44 -12.78
C ALA A 232 0.63 -17.13 -11.44
N ALA A 233 -0.62 -17.22 -11.00
CA ALA A 233 -0.99 -17.85 -9.74
C ALA A 233 -0.56 -19.31 -9.64
N THR A 234 -0.44 -20.03 -10.75
CA THR A 234 0.03 -21.43 -10.78
C THR A 234 1.47 -21.59 -10.31
N GLN A 235 2.26 -20.51 -10.40
CA GLN A 235 3.67 -20.46 -9.99
C GLN A 235 3.86 -19.86 -8.58
N THR A 236 2.77 -19.59 -7.87
CA THR A 236 2.76 -19.02 -6.52
C THR A 236 2.33 -20.03 -5.45
N PHE A 237 2.36 -19.60 -4.19
CA PHE A 237 1.78 -20.36 -3.08
C PHE A 237 0.24 -20.25 -3.00
N ASN A 238 -0.41 -19.44 -3.84
CA ASN A 238 -1.85 -19.22 -3.79
C ASN A 238 -2.70 -20.50 -3.75
N PRO A 239 -2.45 -21.52 -4.59
CA PRO A 239 -3.22 -22.77 -4.53
C PRO A 239 -3.15 -23.47 -3.17
N ARG A 240 -2.00 -23.39 -2.48
CA ARG A 240 -1.82 -23.96 -1.14
C ARG A 240 -2.54 -23.16 -0.07
N LEU A 241 -2.66 -21.85 -0.28
CA LEU A 241 -3.34 -20.93 0.61
C LEU A 241 -4.87 -20.90 0.38
N GLY A 242 -5.39 -21.75 -0.51
CA GLY A 242 -6.81 -21.76 -0.86
C GLY A 242 -7.23 -20.51 -1.62
N ILE A 243 -6.33 -19.89 -2.34
CA ILE A 243 -6.65 -18.81 -3.26
C ILE A 243 -6.69 -19.40 -4.67
N ARG A 244 -7.83 -19.29 -5.34
CA ARG A 244 -8.09 -19.87 -6.65
C ARG A 244 -8.31 -18.80 -7.71
N ASP A 245 -8.09 -19.17 -8.95
CA ASP A 245 -8.39 -18.40 -10.17
C ASP A 245 -7.63 -17.09 -10.34
N GLY A 246 -6.55 -16.85 -9.56
CA GLY A 246 -5.74 -15.65 -9.73
C GLY A 246 -4.71 -15.42 -8.64
N ILE A 247 -4.01 -14.32 -8.77
CA ILE A 247 -3.00 -13.86 -7.80
C ILE A 247 -3.65 -13.14 -6.62
N SER A 248 -2.85 -12.91 -5.56
CA SER A 248 -3.23 -12.07 -4.44
C SER A 248 -2.71 -10.65 -4.61
N ILE A 249 -3.52 -9.67 -4.22
CA ILE A 249 -3.07 -8.28 -4.07
C ILE A 249 -2.54 -8.10 -2.65
N ILE A 250 -1.20 -8.09 -2.51
CA ILE A 250 -0.50 -8.11 -1.22
C ILE A 250 0.50 -6.97 -1.10
N GLY A 251 0.95 -6.70 0.13
CA GLY A 251 2.01 -5.74 0.43
C GLY A 251 1.85 -5.14 1.82
N THR A 252 2.63 -5.63 2.79
CA THR A 252 2.63 -5.11 4.17
C THR A 252 3.44 -3.84 4.31
N SER A 253 4.56 -3.72 3.60
CA SER A 253 5.43 -2.54 3.58
C SER A 253 5.22 -1.64 2.36
N GLY A 254 4.54 -2.15 1.32
CA GLY A 254 4.40 -1.48 0.02
C GLY A 254 5.60 -1.67 -0.91
N VAL A 255 6.74 -2.10 -0.41
CA VAL A 255 7.99 -2.26 -1.16
C VAL A 255 8.40 -3.72 -1.23
N VAL A 256 8.90 -4.15 -2.38
CA VAL A 256 9.52 -5.46 -2.58
C VAL A 256 11.04 -5.32 -2.40
N LYS A 257 11.59 -6.07 -1.46
CA LYS A 257 13.04 -6.25 -1.31
C LYS A 257 13.41 -7.61 -1.89
N PRO A 258 14.28 -7.69 -2.89
CA PRO A 258 14.64 -8.96 -3.51
C PRO A 258 15.16 -9.96 -2.48
N PHE A 259 14.73 -11.21 -2.59
CA PHE A 259 15.12 -12.32 -1.71
C PHE A 259 14.85 -12.07 -0.21
N SER A 260 13.74 -11.43 0.12
CA SER A 260 13.37 -11.10 1.50
C SER A 260 13.08 -12.35 2.34
N ALA A 261 13.88 -12.58 3.37
CA ALA A 261 13.64 -13.62 4.39
C ALA A 261 12.30 -13.40 5.12
N GLU A 262 11.95 -12.12 5.41
CA GLU A 262 10.69 -11.76 6.06
C GLU A 262 9.46 -12.15 5.23
N ALA A 263 9.55 -12.01 3.90
CA ALA A 263 8.46 -12.41 3.00
C ALA A 263 8.26 -13.93 3.02
N PHE A 264 9.36 -14.70 3.05
CA PHE A 264 9.29 -16.15 3.11
C PHE A 264 8.72 -16.64 4.45
N VAL A 265 9.22 -16.12 5.57
CA VAL A 265 8.68 -16.41 6.91
C VAL A 265 7.21 -16.02 7.03
N GLY A 266 6.83 -14.89 6.45
CA GLY A 266 5.42 -14.48 6.34
C GLY A 266 4.55 -15.47 5.58
N ALA A 267 5.06 -16.09 4.52
CA ALA A 267 4.36 -17.15 3.79
C ALA A 267 4.21 -18.43 4.63
N ILE A 268 5.22 -18.81 5.41
CA ILE A 268 5.14 -19.92 6.35
C ILE A 268 4.03 -19.68 7.38
N ARG A 269 4.03 -18.52 8.02
CA ARG A 269 3.00 -18.14 9.02
C ARG A 269 1.59 -18.23 8.45
N LYS A 270 1.38 -17.80 7.22
CA LYS A 270 0.07 -17.92 6.54
C LYS A 270 -0.33 -19.38 6.33
N GLN A 271 0.60 -20.25 5.89
CA GLN A 271 0.32 -21.67 5.72
C GLN A 271 -0.07 -22.32 7.05
N VAL A 272 0.66 -22.01 8.13
CA VAL A 272 0.34 -22.51 9.49
C VAL A 272 -1.05 -21.99 9.93
N GLY A 273 -1.34 -20.70 9.74
CA GLY A 273 -2.63 -20.11 10.09
C GLY A 273 -3.80 -20.79 9.39
N ILE A 274 -3.67 -21.11 8.10
CA ILE A 274 -4.69 -21.85 7.35
C ILE A 274 -4.85 -23.28 7.89
N ALA A 275 -3.76 -24.00 8.11
CA ALA A 275 -3.81 -25.36 8.67
C ALA A 275 -4.54 -25.37 10.02
N THR A 276 -4.22 -24.42 10.89
CA THR A 276 -4.86 -24.24 12.19
C THR A 276 -6.35 -23.89 12.05
N ALA A 277 -6.71 -22.98 11.16
CA ALA A 277 -8.10 -22.60 10.93
C ALA A 277 -8.95 -23.73 10.34
N LEU A 278 -8.32 -24.70 9.67
CA LEU A 278 -8.95 -25.92 9.19
C LEU A 278 -8.97 -27.07 10.25
N GLY A 279 -8.55 -26.78 11.49
CA GLY A 279 -8.58 -27.75 12.59
C GLY A 279 -7.43 -28.75 12.59
N ALA A 280 -6.31 -28.47 11.90
CA ALA A 280 -5.15 -29.33 11.95
C ALA A 280 -4.53 -29.33 13.36
N ASN A 281 -4.52 -30.50 14.01
CA ASN A 281 -3.89 -30.68 15.33
C ASN A 281 -2.39 -30.94 15.24
N HIS A 282 -1.88 -31.26 14.05
CA HIS A 282 -0.47 -31.52 13.77
C HIS A 282 -0.08 -30.78 12.48
N ILE A 283 1.07 -30.13 12.51
CA ILE A 283 1.69 -29.48 11.36
C ILE A 283 3.04 -30.16 11.09
N VAL A 284 3.25 -30.58 9.86
CA VAL A 284 4.49 -31.21 9.41
C VAL A 284 5.33 -30.17 8.68
N LEU A 285 6.40 -29.72 9.31
CA LEU A 285 7.38 -28.83 8.69
C LEU A 285 8.33 -29.66 7.81
N ASN A 286 8.53 -29.20 6.58
CA ASN A 286 9.40 -29.87 5.63
C ASN A 286 10.25 -28.87 4.82
N SER A 287 11.43 -29.29 4.35
CA SER A 287 12.39 -28.39 3.70
C SER A 287 12.03 -28.03 2.25
N GLY A 288 11.08 -28.71 1.64
CA GLY A 288 10.68 -28.45 0.25
C GLY A 288 9.92 -29.59 -0.41
N ALA A 289 9.65 -29.47 -1.69
CA ALA A 289 8.73 -30.35 -2.43
C ALA A 289 9.12 -31.85 -2.41
N LYS A 290 10.42 -32.17 -2.40
CA LYS A 290 10.88 -33.60 -2.33
C LYS A 290 10.59 -34.21 -0.96
N SER A 291 10.96 -33.51 0.12
CA SER A 291 10.69 -33.95 1.49
C SER A 291 9.20 -33.99 1.77
N GLU A 292 8.42 -33.02 1.27
CA GLU A 292 6.96 -33.01 1.41
C GLU A 292 6.31 -34.25 0.80
N ARG A 293 6.75 -34.67 -0.39
CA ARG A 293 6.21 -35.88 -1.05
C ARG A 293 6.45 -37.12 -0.19
N TYR A 294 7.61 -37.21 0.42
CA TYR A 294 7.96 -38.34 1.30
C TYR A 294 7.11 -38.35 2.57
N VAL A 295 7.04 -37.22 3.29
CA VAL A 295 6.28 -37.13 4.54
C VAL A 295 4.76 -37.22 4.33
N LYS A 296 4.21 -36.81 3.19
CA LYS A 296 2.80 -37.08 2.83
C LYS A 296 2.50 -38.57 2.75
N GLY A 297 3.42 -39.37 2.23
CA GLY A 297 3.28 -40.82 2.21
C GLY A 297 3.30 -41.43 3.61
N ALA A 298 4.08 -40.87 4.53
CA ALA A 298 4.18 -41.35 5.91
C ALA A 298 2.98 -40.92 6.79
N TYR A 299 2.32 -39.81 6.45
CA TYR A 299 1.19 -39.26 7.22
C TYR A 299 -0.04 -39.00 6.34
N PRO A 300 -0.63 -40.05 5.72
CA PRO A 300 -1.71 -39.88 4.74
C PRO A 300 -3.04 -39.38 5.36
N ALA A 301 -3.18 -39.46 6.68
CA ALA A 301 -4.38 -38.99 7.40
C ALA A 301 -4.41 -37.47 7.61
N LEU A 302 -3.30 -36.76 7.41
CA LEU A 302 -3.25 -35.32 7.58
C LEU A 302 -3.79 -34.59 6.35
N ILE A 303 -4.48 -33.48 6.60
CA ILE A 303 -4.97 -32.62 5.53
C ILE A 303 -3.79 -32.03 4.73
N PRO A 304 -3.96 -31.74 3.43
CA PRO A 304 -2.89 -31.20 2.58
C PRO A 304 -2.25 -29.93 3.13
N GLN A 305 -3.01 -29.06 3.78
CA GLN A 305 -2.58 -27.79 4.36
C GLN A 305 -1.71 -27.96 5.61
N ALA A 306 -1.72 -29.14 6.25
CA ALA A 306 -0.86 -29.43 7.39
C ALA A 306 0.62 -29.59 7.02
N PHE A 307 0.95 -29.69 5.74
CA PHE A 307 2.33 -29.81 5.26
C PHE A 307 2.87 -28.45 4.85
N VAL A 308 3.75 -27.87 5.67
CA VAL A 308 4.31 -26.53 5.51
C VAL A 308 5.79 -26.59 5.14
N GLN A 309 6.17 -25.88 4.07
CA GLN A 309 7.56 -25.82 3.63
C GLN A 309 8.28 -24.66 4.31
N TYR A 310 9.38 -24.94 5.03
CA TYR A 310 10.18 -23.91 5.70
C TYR A 310 11.45 -23.49 4.90
N GLY A 311 11.82 -24.21 3.83
CA GLY A 311 13.04 -23.89 3.07
C GLY A 311 14.29 -23.95 3.95
N ASN A 312 14.96 -22.81 4.12
CA ASN A 312 16.14 -22.64 4.98
C ASN A 312 15.83 -21.96 6.32
N PHE A 313 14.54 -21.71 6.64
CA PHE A 313 14.09 -20.88 7.78
C PHE A 313 13.48 -21.74 8.88
N VAL A 314 14.15 -22.84 9.27
CA VAL A 314 13.60 -23.75 10.28
C VAL A 314 13.49 -23.10 11.66
N GLY A 315 14.45 -22.27 12.06
CA GLY A 315 14.45 -21.59 13.35
C GLY A 315 13.34 -20.58 13.48
N GLU A 316 13.06 -19.85 12.43
CA GLU A 316 11.97 -18.84 12.36
C GLU A 316 10.58 -19.49 12.16
N SER A 317 10.54 -20.79 11.88
CA SER A 317 9.31 -21.56 11.63
C SER A 317 8.79 -22.28 12.86
N LEU A 318 9.60 -22.38 13.89
CA LEU A 318 9.29 -22.98 15.19
C LEU A 318 8.81 -21.92 16.19
#